data_6a5acdbe8c998fa23f62ae48d24aa210
#
_entry.id   6a5acdbe8c998fa23f62ae48d24aa210
#
_cell.length_a   1.000
_cell.length_b   1.000
_cell.length_c   1.000
_cell.angle_alpha   90.00
_cell.angle_beta   90.00
_cell.angle_gamma   90.00
#
_symmetry.space_group_name_H-M   'P 1'
#
loop_
_entity.id
_entity.type
_entity.pdbx_description
1 polymer ?
#
loop_
_entity_poly.entity_id
_entity_poly.type
_entity_poly.pdbx_seq_one_letter_code
_entity_poly.pdbx_strand_id
1 'polypeptide(L)'
;LPRSGRERATRLATIAAESRTTVMYEAPHRVERTIDDLAAACGGERPVALARELTKMYESVWRGPLDEAVAHLRSTAPRGEYAIVLQGAPPRAEISDEEIRNALHKALVGHTRKDAIEVVVGQLEVPKRRVYDLALAVSRDV
;
A
#
# COMPACT_ATOMS: atom_id res chain seq x y z
N LEU A 1 1.00 12.37 12.10
CA LEU A 1 -0.01 11.31 12.34
C LEU A 1 -0.72 11.50 13.68
N PRO A 2 -2.02 11.06 13.83
CA PRO A 2 -2.68 10.96 15.13
C PRO A 2 -1.84 10.15 16.14
N ARG A 3 -1.99 10.45 17.43
CA ARG A 3 -1.12 9.83 18.44
C ARG A 3 -1.35 8.32 18.64
N SER A 4 -2.61 7.88 18.58
CA SER A 4 -2.98 6.48 18.83
C SER A 4 -4.42 6.20 18.41
N GLY A 5 -4.87 4.96 18.62
CA GLY A 5 -6.26 4.56 18.46
C GLY A 5 -6.72 4.39 17.02
N ARG A 6 -8.04 4.29 16.86
CA ARG A 6 -8.70 4.02 15.57
C ARG A 6 -8.36 5.07 14.51
N GLU A 7 -8.27 6.33 14.88
CA GLU A 7 -7.95 7.41 13.95
C GLU A 7 -6.55 7.23 13.34
N ARG A 8 -5.54 6.84 14.15
CA ARG A 8 -4.20 6.52 13.64
C ARG A 8 -4.23 5.34 12.68
N ALA A 9 -4.92 4.27 13.03
CA ALA A 9 -5.05 3.09 12.17
C ALA A 9 -5.72 3.43 10.83
N THR A 10 -6.82 4.20 10.85
CA THR A 10 -7.50 4.66 9.64
C THR A 10 -6.58 5.52 8.77
N ARG A 11 -5.82 6.45 9.37
CA ARG A 11 -4.89 7.29 8.62
C ARG A 11 -3.75 6.48 7.99
N LEU A 12 -3.20 5.50 8.70
CA LEU A 12 -2.18 4.59 8.15
C LEU A 12 -2.72 3.78 6.97
N ALA A 13 -3.93 3.25 7.05
CA ALA A 13 -4.56 2.54 5.95
C ALA A 13 -4.78 3.45 4.72
N THR A 14 -5.17 4.72 4.95
CA THR A 14 -5.30 5.72 3.87
C THR A 14 -3.95 5.98 3.20
N ILE A 15 -2.87 6.17 3.97
CA ILE A 15 -1.52 6.39 3.46
C ILE A 15 -1.02 5.16 2.70
N ALA A 16 -1.30 3.96 3.20
CA ALA A 16 -0.91 2.71 2.55
C ALA A 16 -1.48 2.58 1.13
N ALA A 17 -2.70 3.06 0.91
CA ALA A 17 -3.40 3.03 -0.37
C ALA A 17 -3.14 4.26 -1.26
N GLU A 18 -2.54 5.34 -0.74
CA GLU A 18 -2.31 6.58 -1.47
C GLU A 18 -1.23 6.41 -2.54
N SER A 19 -1.58 6.63 -3.81
CA SER A 19 -0.67 6.51 -4.95
C SER A 19 0.27 7.70 -5.14
N ARG A 20 -0.06 8.84 -4.55
CA ARG A 20 0.77 10.05 -4.60
C ARG A 20 1.81 10.03 -3.48
N THR A 21 2.92 10.73 -3.69
CA THR A 21 3.88 10.99 -2.62
C THR A 21 3.21 11.69 -1.44
N THR A 22 3.41 11.13 -0.24
CA THR A 22 2.88 11.69 1.00
C THR A 22 3.99 12.36 1.78
N VAL A 23 3.78 13.61 2.17
CA VAL A 23 4.70 14.35 3.05
C VAL A 23 4.06 14.55 4.40
N MET A 24 4.81 14.28 5.47
CA MET A 24 4.35 14.49 6.84
C MET A 24 5.47 14.99 7.73
N TYR A 25 5.14 15.82 8.70
CA TYR A 25 6.07 16.27 9.73
C TYR A 25 5.92 15.43 10.99
N GLU A 26 7.05 15.15 11.66
CA GLU A 26 7.03 14.39 12.89
C GLU A 26 8.11 14.85 13.86
N ALA A 27 7.76 14.81 15.15
CA ALA A 27 8.68 15.14 16.23
C ALA A 27 9.70 14.01 16.47
N PRO A 28 10.91 14.31 16.95
CA PRO A 28 11.98 13.32 17.13
C PRO A 28 11.59 12.16 18.04
N HIS A 29 10.83 12.41 19.09
CA HIS A 29 10.37 11.38 20.03
C HIS A 29 9.25 10.48 19.47
N ARG A 30 8.74 10.76 18.27
CA ARG A 30 7.66 10.01 17.62
C ARG A 30 8.07 9.40 16.29
N VAL A 31 9.17 9.89 15.67
CA VAL A 31 9.54 9.52 14.30
C VAL A 31 9.82 8.03 14.18
N GLU A 32 10.53 7.42 15.12
CA GLU A 32 10.81 5.97 15.10
C GLU A 32 9.51 5.16 15.06
N ARG A 33 8.61 5.38 16.02
CA ARG A 33 7.31 4.71 16.04
C ARG A 33 6.49 4.98 14.76
N THR A 34 6.56 6.17 14.23
CA THR A 34 5.83 6.53 13.00
C THR A 34 6.37 5.76 11.81
N ILE A 35 7.69 5.60 11.70
CA ILE A 35 8.30 4.79 10.63
C ILE A 35 8.01 3.30 10.81
N ASP A 36 8.05 2.76 12.03
CA ASP A 36 7.63 1.37 12.33
C ASP A 36 6.18 1.12 11.87
N ASP A 37 5.25 2.01 12.24
CA ASP A 37 3.85 1.88 11.84
C ASP A 37 3.65 2.01 10.31
N LEU A 38 4.42 2.88 9.65
CA LEU A 38 4.39 3.00 8.19
C LEU A 38 4.95 1.75 7.50
N ALA A 39 6.06 1.18 7.99
CA ALA A 39 6.61 -0.06 7.48
C ALA A 39 5.60 -1.22 7.57
N ALA A 40 4.94 -1.34 8.71
CA ALA A 40 3.89 -2.35 8.92
C ALA A 40 2.67 -2.15 8.01
N ALA A 41 2.25 -0.91 7.77
CA ALA A 41 1.05 -0.61 6.97
C ALA A 41 1.31 -0.57 5.45
N CYS A 42 2.48 -0.09 5.03
CA CYS A 42 2.80 0.20 3.63
C CYS A 42 3.70 -0.86 2.97
N GLY A 43 4.28 -1.77 3.77
CA GLY A 43 5.34 -2.68 3.34
C GLY A 43 6.73 -2.07 3.53
N GLY A 44 7.67 -2.88 4.04
CA GLY A 44 9.03 -2.45 4.41
C GLY A 44 9.87 -1.95 3.25
N GLU A 45 9.62 -2.45 2.05
CA GLU A 45 10.35 -2.08 0.83
C GLU A 45 9.95 -0.71 0.26
N ARG A 46 8.89 -0.05 0.78
CA ARG A 46 8.43 1.23 0.25
C ARG A 46 9.48 2.32 0.50
N PRO A 47 9.92 3.04 -0.55
CA PRO A 47 10.91 4.09 -0.43
C PRO A 47 10.44 5.28 0.41
N VAL A 48 11.34 5.77 1.26
CA VAL A 48 11.11 6.94 2.11
C VAL A 48 12.36 7.83 2.14
N ALA A 49 12.18 9.13 2.27
CA ALA A 49 13.22 10.07 2.65
C ALA A 49 12.90 10.67 4.01
N LEU A 50 13.91 10.71 4.87
CA LEU A 50 13.87 11.33 6.18
C LEU A 50 14.72 12.60 6.12
N ALA A 51 14.07 13.76 6.04
CA ALA A 51 14.76 15.05 6.05
C ALA A 51 14.71 15.61 7.47
N ARG A 52 15.87 15.73 8.10
CA ARG A 52 16.02 16.28 9.44
C ARG A 52 16.48 17.71 9.37
N GLU A 53 15.90 18.58 10.20
CA GLU A 53 16.30 19.96 10.38
C GLU A 53 16.45 20.74 9.03
N LEU A 54 15.51 20.52 8.11
CA LEU A 54 15.49 21.18 6.79
C LEU A 54 15.72 22.68 6.93
N THR A 55 16.60 23.22 6.08
CA THR A 55 17.02 24.64 6.04
C THR A 55 17.75 25.15 7.28
N LYS A 56 18.12 24.26 8.21
CA LYS A 56 18.88 24.62 9.42
C LYS A 56 20.34 24.13 9.33
N MET A 57 21.17 24.54 10.28
CA MET A 57 22.61 24.22 10.32
C MET A 57 22.92 22.72 10.31
N TYR A 58 22.06 21.89 10.90
CA TYR A 58 22.25 20.44 11.01
C TYR A 58 21.32 19.66 10.08
N GLU A 59 21.03 20.23 8.91
CA GLU A 59 20.26 19.56 7.90
C GLU A 59 20.90 18.23 7.49
N SER A 60 20.11 17.19 7.43
CA SER A 60 20.52 15.92 6.86
C SER A 60 19.34 15.22 6.18
N VAL A 61 19.61 14.53 5.08
CA VAL A 61 18.58 13.77 4.34
C VAL A 61 19.08 12.34 4.16
N TRP A 62 18.35 11.41 4.74
CA TRP A 62 18.54 9.98 4.52
C TRP A 62 17.49 9.47 3.53
N ARG A 63 17.81 8.46 2.71
CA ARG A 63 16.90 7.83 1.74
C ARG A 63 17.12 6.34 1.71
N GLY A 64 16.03 5.58 1.63
CA GLY A 64 16.04 4.12 1.52
C GLY A 64 14.65 3.54 1.71
N PRO A 65 14.51 2.21 1.81
CA PRO A 65 13.26 1.55 2.15
C PRO A 65 12.89 1.78 3.62
N LEU A 66 11.60 1.63 3.95
CA LEU A 66 11.09 1.84 5.31
C LEU A 66 11.79 0.96 6.36
N ASP A 67 12.07 -0.31 6.05
CA ASP A 67 12.75 -1.21 6.99
C ASP A 67 14.17 -0.73 7.34
N GLU A 68 14.89 -0.21 6.37
CA GLU A 68 16.21 0.39 6.61
C GLU A 68 16.10 1.73 7.37
N ALA A 69 15.02 2.50 7.14
CA ALA A 69 14.76 3.74 7.88
C ALA A 69 14.57 3.48 9.37
N VAL A 70 13.87 2.39 9.73
CA VAL A 70 13.72 1.94 11.13
C VAL A 70 15.09 1.68 11.75
N ALA A 71 15.94 0.90 11.08
CA ALA A 71 17.29 0.58 11.57
C ALA A 71 18.17 1.84 11.69
N HIS A 72 18.09 2.75 10.70
CA HIS A 72 18.81 4.03 10.72
C HIS A 72 18.41 4.89 11.94
N LEU A 73 17.12 5.06 12.21
CA LEU A 73 16.64 5.85 13.33
C LEU A 73 17.05 5.26 14.68
N ARG A 74 17.03 3.93 14.84
CA ARG A 74 17.49 3.23 16.05
C ARG A 74 18.98 3.42 16.31
N SER A 75 19.79 3.53 15.25
CA SER A 75 21.25 3.71 15.38
C SER A 75 21.66 5.16 15.63
N THR A 76 20.84 6.16 15.27
CA THR A 76 21.24 7.58 15.23
C THR A 76 20.65 8.45 16.32
N ALA A 77 19.79 7.93 17.19
CA ALA A 77 19.07 8.67 18.23
C ALA A 77 18.41 9.96 17.71
N PRO A 78 17.14 9.92 17.28
CA PRO A 78 16.48 11.03 16.59
C PRO A 78 16.52 12.34 17.38
N ARG A 79 16.89 13.43 16.69
CA ARG A 79 16.93 14.80 17.24
C ARG A 79 16.40 15.78 16.20
N GLY A 80 15.86 16.91 16.65
CA GLY A 80 15.31 17.92 15.77
C GLY A 80 14.00 17.51 15.09
N GLU A 81 13.54 18.28 14.14
CA GLU A 81 12.28 18.03 13.43
C GLU A 81 12.52 17.20 12.16
N TYR A 82 11.59 16.31 11.87
CA TYR A 82 11.62 15.46 10.68
C TYR A 82 10.51 15.81 9.71
N ALA A 83 10.86 15.94 8.43
CA ALA A 83 9.94 15.81 7.32
C ALA A 83 10.13 14.42 6.70
N ILE A 84 9.07 13.63 6.71
CA ILE A 84 9.03 12.29 6.14
C ILE A 84 8.39 12.39 4.77
N VAL A 85 9.10 11.99 3.73
CA VAL A 85 8.60 11.96 2.34
C VAL A 85 8.49 10.50 1.92
N LEU A 86 7.26 9.98 1.94
CA LEU A 86 6.95 8.60 1.61
C LEU A 86 6.52 8.49 0.15
N GLN A 87 7.12 7.59 -0.60
CA GLN A 87 6.68 7.29 -1.96
C GLN A 87 5.25 6.75 -1.95
N GLY A 88 4.45 7.13 -2.96
CA GLY A 88 3.10 6.62 -3.14
C GLY A 88 3.06 5.11 -3.29
N ALA A 89 1.88 4.53 -3.06
CA ALA A 89 1.65 3.11 -3.30
C ALA A 89 2.00 2.77 -4.76
N PRO A 90 2.66 1.63 -5.02
CA PRO A 90 2.85 1.17 -6.38
C PRO A 90 1.48 0.99 -7.05
N PRO A 91 1.39 1.15 -8.38
CA PRO A 91 0.18 0.80 -9.10
C PRO A 91 -0.25 -0.62 -8.70
N ARG A 92 -1.52 -0.80 -8.38
CA ARG A 92 -2.07 -2.15 -8.17
C ARG A 92 -1.79 -2.94 -9.46
N ALA A 93 -1.15 -4.10 -9.33
CA ALA A 93 -0.93 -4.97 -10.47
C ALA A 93 -2.27 -5.19 -11.17
N GLU A 94 -2.35 -4.88 -12.46
CA GLU A 94 -3.57 -5.16 -13.22
C GLU A 94 -3.78 -6.67 -13.23
N ILE A 95 -4.93 -7.09 -12.70
CA ILE A 95 -5.36 -8.50 -12.77
C ILE A 95 -5.40 -8.87 -14.25
N SER A 96 -4.64 -9.87 -14.64
CA SER A 96 -4.58 -10.34 -16.02
C SER A 96 -5.89 -11.04 -16.43
N ASP A 97 -6.18 -11.10 -17.72
CA ASP A 97 -7.33 -11.85 -18.22
C ASP A 97 -7.21 -13.36 -17.93
N GLU A 98 -5.99 -13.87 -17.82
CA GLU A 98 -5.69 -15.25 -17.45
C GLU A 98 -6.09 -15.53 -15.98
N GLU A 99 -5.74 -14.63 -15.07
CA GLU A 99 -6.15 -14.73 -13.66
C GLU A 99 -7.68 -14.69 -13.51
N ILE A 100 -8.35 -13.83 -14.27
CA ILE A 100 -9.83 -13.77 -14.29
C ILE A 100 -10.41 -15.06 -14.85
N ARG A 101 -9.88 -15.61 -15.96
CA ARG A 101 -10.33 -16.90 -16.51
C ARG A 101 -10.13 -18.05 -15.50
N ASN A 102 -8.99 -18.11 -14.84
CA ASN A 102 -8.69 -19.11 -13.82
C ASN A 102 -9.65 -19.03 -12.63
N ALA A 103 -9.98 -17.82 -12.18
CA ALA A 103 -10.98 -17.61 -11.13
C ALA A 103 -12.39 -18.01 -11.59
N LEU A 104 -12.78 -17.67 -12.83
CA LEU A 104 -14.05 -18.08 -13.43
C LEU A 104 -14.17 -19.60 -13.54
N HIS A 105 -13.15 -20.31 -14.01
CA HIS A 105 -13.16 -21.77 -14.08
C HIS A 105 -13.38 -22.40 -12.71
N LYS A 106 -12.72 -21.90 -11.66
CA LYS A 106 -12.93 -22.39 -10.29
C LYS A 106 -14.34 -22.10 -9.78
N ALA A 107 -14.86 -20.91 -10.03
CA ALA A 107 -16.19 -20.53 -9.58
C ALA A 107 -17.31 -21.30 -10.30
N LEU A 108 -17.15 -21.63 -11.58
CA LEU A 108 -18.13 -22.35 -12.38
C LEU A 108 -18.32 -23.82 -11.95
N VAL A 109 -17.39 -24.40 -11.20
CA VAL A 109 -17.54 -25.79 -10.68
C VAL A 109 -18.72 -25.95 -9.71
N GLY A 110 -19.12 -24.87 -9.02
CA GLY A 110 -20.19 -24.95 -8.01
C GLY A 110 -21.28 -23.88 -8.12
N HIS A 111 -21.22 -23.04 -9.15
CA HIS A 111 -22.09 -21.86 -9.26
C HIS A 111 -22.66 -21.74 -10.68
N THR A 112 -23.81 -21.08 -10.80
CA THR A 112 -24.29 -20.64 -12.12
C THR A 112 -23.31 -19.60 -12.70
N ARG A 113 -23.33 -19.41 -14.03
CA ARG A 113 -22.49 -18.39 -14.67
C ARG A 113 -22.69 -17.00 -14.07
N LYS A 114 -23.93 -16.64 -13.76
CA LYS A 114 -24.26 -15.36 -13.15
C LYS A 114 -23.60 -15.22 -11.77
N ASP A 115 -23.75 -16.24 -10.94
CA ASP A 115 -23.18 -16.23 -9.58
C ASP A 115 -21.64 -16.28 -9.61
N ALA A 116 -21.05 -17.05 -10.52
CA ALA A 116 -19.60 -17.12 -10.72
C ALA A 116 -19.02 -15.75 -11.10
N ILE A 117 -19.70 -14.99 -11.97
CA ILE A 117 -19.28 -13.62 -12.32
C ILE A 117 -19.30 -12.72 -11.07
N GLU A 118 -20.37 -12.75 -10.26
CA GLU A 118 -20.46 -11.93 -9.05
C GLU A 118 -19.37 -12.30 -8.02
N VAL A 119 -19.10 -13.61 -7.86
CA VAL A 119 -18.02 -14.09 -6.99
C VAL A 119 -16.66 -13.56 -7.45
N VAL A 120 -16.34 -13.68 -8.73
CA VAL A 120 -15.05 -13.25 -9.29
C VAL A 120 -14.90 -11.71 -9.24
N VAL A 121 -15.96 -10.97 -9.53
CA VAL A 121 -15.98 -9.50 -9.39
C VAL A 121 -15.69 -9.10 -7.94
N GLY A 122 -16.32 -9.76 -6.96
CA GLY A 122 -16.08 -9.50 -5.54
C GLY A 122 -14.70 -9.90 -5.06
N GLN A 123 -14.14 -11.01 -5.56
CA GLN A 123 -12.81 -11.50 -5.17
C GLN A 123 -11.66 -10.68 -5.75
N LEU A 124 -11.76 -10.34 -7.02
CA LEU A 124 -10.66 -9.69 -7.76
C LEU A 124 -10.83 -8.17 -7.86
N GLU A 125 -11.97 -7.63 -7.44
CA GLU A 125 -12.30 -6.20 -7.52
C GLU A 125 -12.09 -5.61 -8.93
N VAL A 126 -12.43 -6.38 -9.95
CA VAL A 126 -12.33 -6.01 -11.37
C VAL A 126 -13.68 -5.59 -11.94
N PRO A 127 -13.71 -4.75 -13.00
CA PRO A 127 -14.95 -4.31 -13.60
C PRO A 127 -15.82 -5.50 -14.07
N LYS A 128 -17.08 -5.54 -13.65
CA LYS A 128 -18.02 -6.62 -13.98
C LYS A 128 -18.11 -6.89 -15.48
N ARG A 129 -18.07 -5.85 -16.32
CA ARG A 129 -18.09 -5.97 -17.78
C ARG A 129 -16.94 -6.83 -18.30
N ARG A 130 -15.71 -6.60 -17.79
CA ARG A 130 -14.53 -7.38 -18.18
C ARG A 130 -14.66 -8.85 -17.82
N VAL A 131 -15.17 -9.15 -16.61
CA VAL A 131 -15.43 -10.53 -16.17
C VAL A 131 -16.50 -11.19 -17.03
N TYR A 132 -17.57 -10.47 -17.35
CA TYR A 132 -18.66 -10.95 -18.21
C TYR A 132 -18.16 -11.32 -19.60
N ASP A 133 -17.39 -10.44 -20.25
CA ASP A 133 -16.84 -10.67 -21.60
C ASP A 133 -15.95 -11.92 -21.64
N LEU A 134 -15.12 -12.12 -20.60
CA LEU A 134 -14.29 -13.31 -20.46
C LEU A 134 -15.11 -14.59 -20.15
N ALA A 135 -16.18 -14.49 -19.34
CA ALA A 135 -17.06 -15.60 -19.05
C ALA A 135 -17.84 -16.10 -20.28
N LEU A 136 -18.13 -15.24 -21.25
CA LEU A 136 -18.72 -15.64 -22.52
C LEU A 136 -17.73 -16.40 -23.43
N ALA A 137 -16.44 -16.06 -23.37
CA ALA A 137 -15.39 -16.74 -24.13
C ALA A 137 -15.13 -18.15 -23.57
N VAL A 138 -15.05 -18.30 -22.25
CA VAL A 138 -14.84 -19.60 -21.55
C VAL A 138 -15.94 -20.63 -21.91
N SER A 139 -17.13 -20.20 -22.25
CA SER A 139 -18.26 -21.12 -22.58
C SER A 139 -18.28 -21.63 -24.03
N ARG A 140 -17.37 -21.17 -24.87
CA ARG A 140 -17.26 -21.65 -26.25
C ARG A 140 -16.25 -22.79 -26.42
N ASP A 141 -15.47 -23.07 -25.37
CA ASP A 141 -14.38 -24.06 -25.37
C ASP A 141 -14.74 -25.37 -24.62
N VAL A 142 -16.04 -25.60 -24.32
CA VAL A 142 -16.56 -26.83 -23.70
C VAL A 142 -17.52 -27.57 -24.63
#